data_b575a2c8a8434f9f3aeda3acdadd2f09
#
_entry.id   b575a2c8a8434f9f3aeda3acdadd2f09
#
_cell.length_a   1.000
_cell.length_b   1.000
_cell.length_c   1.000
_cell.angle_alpha   90.00
_cell.angle_beta   90.00
_cell.angle_gamma   90.00
#
_symmetry.space_group_name_H-M   'P 1'
#
loop_
_entity.id
_entity.type
_entity.pdbx_description
1 polymer ?
#
loop_
_entity_poly.entity_id
_entity_poly.type
_entity_poly.pdbx_seq_one_letter_code
_entity_poly.pdbx_strand_id
1 'polypeptide(L)'
;SHPLADKVLVDVEIRPINRQGSTTVVEAEAPTDDSEARPPTTLAPPPQEARREEPTAPPRSPKMTLVLTVMASRHQLFHGPKIQVVAEALRFRLNPAGLYELFPETEAADVPILSLAHLRKPGSFEPQTLQELHTPGLLLFMKLPGPFEEMKALDLLVITADQLAQRLGGLICDEQRNRMTNQALARLRDEVAELERQRRAQPL
;
A
#
# COMPACT_ATOMS: atom_id res chain seq x y z
N SER A 1 -5.43 3.79 46.76
CA SER A 1 -6.22 3.01 45.81
C SER A 1 -5.74 3.35 44.41
N HIS A 2 -4.93 2.49 43.88
CA HIS A 2 -4.45 2.61 42.51
C HIS A 2 -5.39 1.86 41.56
N PRO A 3 -5.84 2.46 40.48
CA PRO A 3 -6.31 1.68 39.36
C PRO A 3 -5.11 1.26 38.53
N LEU A 4 -4.90 -0.02 38.45
CA LEU A 4 -3.97 -0.68 37.56
C LEU A 4 -4.35 -0.35 36.14
N ALA A 5 -3.39 0.22 35.42
CA ALA A 5 -3.45 0.33 33.98
C ALA A 5 -3.40 -1.07 33.38
N ASP A 6 -4.50 -1.52 32.85
CA ASP A 6 -4.58 -2.76 32.13
C ASP A 6 -3.90 -2.54 30.76
N LYS A 7 -2.66 -2.95 30.68
CA LYS A 7 -1.94 -3.07 29.43
C LYS A 7 -2.47 -4.28 28.70
N VAL A 8 -3.39 -4.08 27.82
CA VAL A 8 -3.68 -5.09 26.80
C VAL A 8 -2.56 -5.00 25.76
N LEU A 9 -1.49 -5.69 26.05
CA LEU A 9 -0.51 -6.09 25.05
C LEU A 9 -1.20 -7.13 24.15
N VAL A 10 -1.65 -6.69 22.99
CA VAL A 10 -1.97 -7.64 21.95
C VAL A 10 -0.64 -8.06 21.35
N ASP A 11 -0.09 -9.11 21.90
CA ASP A 11 1.04 -9.83 21.36
C ASP A 11 0.57 -10.58 20.12
N VAL A 12 0.79 -9.97 18.97
CA VAL A 12 0.60 -10.65 17.69
C VAL A 12 1.86 -11.46 17.44
N GLU A 13 1.89 -12.64 18.00
CA GLU A 13 2.90 -13.64 17.69
C GLU A 13 2.69 -14.10 16.24
N ILE A 14 3.48 -13.56 15.34
CA ILE A 14 3.56 -14.07 13.98
C ILE A 14 4.42 -15.34 14.04
N ARG A 15 3.78 -16.49 14.09
CA ARG A 15 4.47 -17.77 13.93
C ARG A 15 4.72 -18.01 12.44
N PRO A 16 5.97 -18.21 12.01
CA PRO A 16 6.23 -18.72 10.68
C PRO A 16 5.71 -20.14 10.58
N ILE A 17 4.82 -20.38 9.63
CA ILE A 17 4.37 -21.72 9.30
C ILE A 17 5.51 -22.40 8.55
N ASN A 18 6.31 -23.16 9.26
CA ASN A 18 7.28 -24.03 8.66
C ASN A 18 6.58 -25.36 8.32
N ARG A 19 6.20 -25.51 7.08
CA ARG A 19 5.77 -26.81 6.55
C ARG A 19 7.00 -27.64 6.24
N GLN A 20 7.48 -28.35 7.22
CA GLN A 20 8.33 -29.51 6.96
C GLN A 20 7.41 -30.71 6.78
N GLY A 21 7.32 -31.14 5.54
CA GLY A 21 6.71 -32.42 5.21
C GLY A 21 7.53 -33.56 5.76
N SER A 22 6.91 -34.37 6.58
CA SER A 22 7.45 -35.64 7.03
C SER A 22 7.65 -36.56 5.85
N THR A 23 8.90 -36.86 5.57
CA THR A 23 9.25 -37.92 4.64
C THR A 23 9.29 -39.23 5.44
N THR A 24 8.34 -40.09 5.21
CA THR A 24 8.38 -41.44 5.68
C THR A 24 9.39 -42.23 4.83
N VAL A 25 10.44 -42.65 5.44
CA VAL A 25 11.39 -43.58 4.85
C VAL A 25 10.74 -44.96 4.82
N VAL A 26 10.59 -45.50 3.64
CA VAL A 26 10.32 -46.91 3.44
C VAL A 26 11.56 -47.49 2.80
N GLU A 27 12.27 -48.28 3.60
CA GLU A 27 13.36 -49.13 3.23
C GLU A 27 12.82 -50.27 2.39
N ALA A 28 13.39 -50.50 1.21
CA ALA A 28 13.24 -51.76 0.50
C ALA A 28 14.56 -52.13 -0.15
N GLU A 29 15.00 -53.28 0.27
CA GLU A 29 16.21 -54.00 -0.12
C GLU A 29 16.28 -54.27 -1.62
N ALA A 30 17.53 -54.26 -2.08
CA ALA A 30 17.91 -54.79 -3.40
C ALA A 30 18.06 -56.32 -3.33
N PRO A 31 17.96 -57.00 -4.46
CA PRO A 31 19.07 -57.87 -4.85
C PRO A 31 19.51 -57.74 -6.29
N THR A 32 20.82 -57.75 -6.42
CA THR A 32 21.75 -58.20 -7.44
C THR A 32 21.19 -59.15 -8.52
N ASP A 33 21.53 -58.92 -9.79
CA ASP A 33 22.57 -59.65 -10.49
C ASP A 33 22.51 -59.44 -12.01
N ASP A 34 23.66 -59.24 -12.52
CA ASP A 34 24.39 -59.86 -13.63
C ASP A 34 24.19 -59.37 -15.04
N SER A 35 25.30 -58.79 -15.49
CA SER A 35 26.05 -59.14 -16.67
C SER A 35 25.48 -58.77 -18.07
N GLU A 36 26.21 -57.99 -18.74
CA GLU A 36 26.93 -58.23 -20.00
C GLU A 36 26.83 -57.13 -21.06
N ALA A 37 28.04 -56.71 -21.40
CA ALA A 37 28.52 -56.33 -22.70
C ALA A 37 28.08 -54.99 -23.33
N ARG A 38 29.05 -54.13 -23.36
CA ARG A 38 29.21 -52.99 -24.27
C ARG A 38 29.40 -53.44 -25.72
N PRO A 39 29.09 -52.53 -26.66
CA PRO A 39 30.16 -51.79 -27.28
C PRO A 39 29.85 -50.30 -27.53
N PRO A 40 30.83 -49.50 -27.95
CA PRO A 40 30.85 -48.08 -27.82
C PRO A 40 30.18 -47.38 -29.01
N THR A 41 29.32 -46.44 -28.75
CA THR A 41 28.85 -45.57 -29.82
C THR A 41 29.07 -44.14 -29.41
N THR A 42 30.02 -43.57 -30.09
CA THR A 42 30.19 -42.18 -30.54
C THR A 42 29.35 -41.13 -29.84
N LEU A 43 30.08 -40.34 -29.07
CA LEU A 43 29.62 -39.07 -28.53
C LEU A 43 29.19 -38.12 -29.63
N ALA A 44 27.90 -37.88 -29.73
CA ALA A 44 27.42 -36.67 -30.35
C ALA A 44 27.40 -35.59 -29.29
N PRO A 45 27.84 -34.37 -29.53
CA PRO A 45 27.73 -33.29 -28.57
C PRO A 45 26.27 -33.00 -28.31
N PRO A 46 25.91 -32.68 -27.06
CA PRO A 46 24.53 -32.32 -26.74
C PRO A 46 24.15 -31.06 -27.53
N PRO A 47 22.91 -30.99 -28.04
CA PRO A 47 22.43 -29.76 -28.62
C PRO A 47 22.58 -28.64 -27.57
N GLN A 48 23.23 -27.58 -27.93
CA GLN A 48 23.20 -26.36 -27.19
C GLN A 48 21.73 -26.00 -27.02
N GLU A 49 21.22 -26.20 -25.85
CA GLU A 49 19.95 -25.58 -25.44
C GLU A 49 20.09 -24.10 -25.74
N ALA A 50 19.42 -23.67 -26.77
CA ALA A 50 19.21 -22.26 -27.03
C ALA A 50 18.69 -21.69 -25.69
N ARG A 51 19.50 -20.85 -25.06
CA ARG A 51 19.02 -20.00 -23.99
C ARG A 51 17.74 -19.36 -24.51
N ARG A 52 16.62 -19.85 -24.06
CA ARG A 52 15.39 -19.10 -24.16
C ARG A 52 15.69 -17.82 -23.40
N GLU A 53 15.91 -16.76 -24.14
CA GLU A 53 15.83 -15.42 -23.59
C GLU A 53 14.44 -15.35 -23.00
N GLU A 54 14.38 -15.41 -21.66
CA GLU A 54 13.15 -15.05 -20.95
C GLU A 54 12.78 -13.67 -21.46
N PRO A 55 11.53 -13.46 -21.91
CA PRO A 55 11.12 -12.14 -22.30
C PRO A 55 11.35 -11.24 -21.10
N THR A 56 12.36 -10.40 -21.18
CA THR A 56 12.59 -9.33 -20.22
C THR A 56 11.32 -8.52 -20.16
N ALA A 57 10.60 -8.66 -19.06
CA ALA A 57 9.42 -7.83 -18.82
C ALA A 57 9.83 -6.38 -19.05
N PRO A 58 9.02 -5.58 -19.77
CA PRO A 58 9.37 -4.19 -20.03
C PRO A 58 9.71 -3.50 -18.70
N PRO A 59 10.69 -2.61 -18.66
CA PRO A 59 11.08 -1.93 -17.46
C PRO A 59 9.84 -1.29 -16.84
N ARG A 60 9.51 -1.74 -15.64
CA ARG A 60 8.34 -1.20 -14.93
C ARG A 60 8.65 0.24 -14.59
N SER A 61 7.81 1.15 -15.05
CA SER A 61 7.89 2.56 -14.68
C SER A 61 7.90 2.70 -13.17
N PRO A 62 8.74 3.56 -12.60
CA PRO A 62 8.78 3.80 -11.16
C PRO A 62 7.39 4.15 -10.63
N LYS A 63 7.01 3.55 -9.51
CA LYS A 63 5.72 3.75 -8.85
C LYS A 63 5.95 4.04 -7.38
N MET A 64 5.08 4.85 -6.81
CA MET A 64 5.10 5.21 -5.39
C MET A 64 3.67 5.36 -4.88
N THR A 65 3.43 4.97 -3.64
CA THR A 65 2.19 5.30 -2.92
C THR A 65 2.54 6.29 -1.82
N LEU A 66 1.88 7.45 -1.84
CA LEU A 66 1.99 8.46 -0.80
C LEU A 66 0.85 8.29 0.19
N VAL A 67 1.17 8.34 1.48
CA VAL A 67 0.19 8.22 2.56
C VAL A 67 0.40 9.33 3.58
N LEU A 68 -0.68 10.04 3.91
CA LEU A 68 -0.76 10.91 5.07
C LEU A 68 -1.95 10.50 5.92
N THR A 69 -1.88 10.75 7.21
CA THR A 69 -3.01 10.58 8.12
C THR A 69 -3.42 11.92 8.71
N VAL A 70 -4.70 12.06 9.02
CA VAL A 70 -5.24 13.17 9.79
C VAL A 70 -5.81 12.59 11.06
N MET A 71 -5.16 12.86 12.19
CA MET A 71 -5.50 12.29 13.47
C MET A 71 -6.36 13.26 14.28
N ALA A 72 -7.39 12.74 14.92
CA ALA A 72 -8.17 13.50 15.89
C ALA A 72 -7.29 13.89 17.09
N SER A 73 -7.59 15.02 17.71
CA SER A 73 -6.94 15.46 18.94
C SER A 73 -7.09 14.41 20.03
N ARG A 74 -6.18 14.42 20.99
CA ARG A 74 -6.17 13.46 22.11
C ARG A 74 -7.54 13.34 22.76
N HIS A 75 -8.00 12.12 22.96
CA HIS A 75 -9.30 11.77 23.54
C HIS A 75 -10.52 12.21 22.72
N GLN A 76 -10.32 12.56 21.45
CA GLN A 76 -11.42 12.90 20.54
C GLN A 76 -11.49 11.89 19.39
N LEU A 77 -12.65 11.83 18.78
CA LEU A 77 -12.93 11.02 17.59
C LEU A 77 -13.59 11.90 16.54
N PHE A 78 -13.33 11.59 15.29
CA PHE A 78 -14.08 12.16 14.19
C PHE A 78 -15.40 11.41 13.99
N HIS A 79 -16.47 12.14 13.75
CA HIS A 79 -17.80 11.60 13.52
C HIS A 79 -18.08 11.48 12.03
N GLY A 80 -18.69 10.36 11.63
CA GLY A 80 -19.01 10.08 10.24
C GLY A 80 -19.80 11.19 9.54
N PRO A 81 -20.87 11.74 10.11
CA PRO A 81 -21.62 12.83 9.50
C PRO A 81 -20.78 14.06 9.20
N LYS A 82 -19.88 14.44 10.10
CA LYS A 82 -19.00 15.57 9.89
C LYS A 82 -17.93 15.29 8.83
N ILE A 83 -17.40 14.07 8.81
CA ILE A 83 -16.48 13.63 7.77
C ILE A 83 -17.16 13.74 6.40
N GLN A 84 -18.38 13.25 6.29
CA GLN A 84 -19.15 13.33 5.04
C GLN A 84 -19.32 14.78 4.57
N VAL A 85 -19.73 15.67 5.44
CA VAL A 85 -19.92 17.10 5.09
C VAL A 85 -18.61 17.72 4.60
N VAL A 86 -17.52 17.47 5.30
CA VAL A 86 -16.20 18.02 4.94
C VAL A 86 -15.68 17.40 3.64
N ALA A 87 -15.79 16.10 3.48
CA ALA A 87 -15.36 15.41 2.27
C ALA A 87 -16.12 15.91 1.04
N GLU A 88 -17.43 16.06 1.12
CA GLU A 88 -18.27 16.60 0.04
C GLU A 88 -17.94 18.07 -0.25
N ALA A 89 -17.69 18.88 0.78
CA ALA A 89 -17.28 20.27 0.61
C ALA A 89 -15.92 20.39 -0.10
N LEU A 90 -15.03 19.41 0.07
CA LEU A 90 -13.75 19.32 -0.62
C LEU A 90 -13.86 18.59 -1.98
N ARG A 91 -15.07 18.31 -2.44
CA ARG A 91 -15.38 17.67 -3.73
C ARG A 91 -14.98 16.21 -3.85
N PHE A 92 -14.82 15.52 -2.74
CA PHE A 92 -14.71 14.07 -2.74
C PHE A 92 -16.06 13.43 -3.10
N ARG A 93 -15.97 12.28 -3.76
CA ARG A 93 -17.13 11.45 -4.08
C ARG A 93 -16.93 10.05 -3.49
N LEU A 94 -17.96 9.52 -2.85
CA LEU A 94 -17.95 8.16 -2.31
C LEU A 94 -18.07 7.15 -3.46
N ASN A 95 -17.12 6.24 -3.56
CA ASN A 95 -17.16 5.17 -4.55
C ASN A 95 -17.93 3.95 -4.01
N PRO A 96 -18.26 2.96 -4.87
CA PRO A 96 -18.95 1.74 -4.44
C PRO A 96 -18.18 0.89 -3.43
N ALA A 97 -16.84 1.01 -3.37
CA ALA A 97 -16.01 0.31 -2.40
C ALA A 97 -15.97 1.00 -1.02
N GLY A 98 -16.63 2.15 -0.87
CA GLY A 98 -16.69 2.88 0.39
C GLY A 98 -15.49 3.80 0.64
N LEU A 99 -14.76 4.21 -0.40
CA LEU A 99 -13.71 5.21 -0.31
C LEU A 99 -14.19 6.54 -0.89
N TYR A 100 -13.82 7.63 -0.25
CA TYR A 100 -13.96 8.94 -0.86
C TYR A 100 -12.81 9.16 -1.83
N GLU A 101 -13.12 9.58 -3.04
CA GLU A 101 -12.17 9.82 -4.10
C GLU A 101 -12.27 11.25 -4.62
N LEU A 102 -11.12 11.87 -4.87
CA LEU A 102 -10.99 13.17 -5.48
C LEU A 102 -10.49 13.02 -6.91
N PHE A 103 -11.25 13.56 -7.85
CA PHE A 103 -10.94 13.50 -9.27
C PHE A 103 -10.49 14.86 -9.80
N PRO A 104 -9.71 14.90 -10.89
CA PRO A 104 -9.47 16.11 -11.64
C PRO A 104 -10.79 16.75 -12.11
N GLU A 105 -10.81 18.06 -12.26
CA GLU A 105 -12.00 18.82 -12.71
C GLU A 105 -12.35 18.64 -14.19
N THR A 106 -11.86 17.59 -14.83
CA THR A 106 -12.17 17.28 -16.23
C THR A 106 -13.24 16.19 -16.31
N GLU A 107 -14.20 16.33 -17.19
CA GLU A 107 -15.33 15.40 -17.32
C GLU A 107 -14.93 13.97 -17.71
N ALA A 108 -13.74 13.78 -18.25
CA ALA A 108 -13.23 12.48 -18.72
C ALA A 108 -12.27 11.80 -17.74
N ALA A 109 -12.15 12.26 -16.49
CA ALA A 109 -11.21 11.70 -15.53
C ALA A 109 -11.78 10.45 -14.86
N ASP A 110 -11.23 9.29 -15.20
CA ASP A 110 -11.59 7.98 -14.63
C ASP A 110 -10.70 7.57 -13.44
N VAL A 111 -9.56 8.24 -13.29
CA VAL A 111 -8.57 7.91 -12.26
C VAL A 111 -8.56 8.98 -11.19
N PRO A 112 -8.76 8.61 -9.92
CA PRO A 112 -8.71 9.59 -8.83
C PRO A 112 -7.29 10.11 -8.60
N ILE A 113 -7.19 11.37 -8.16
CA ILE A 113 -5.92 11.95 -7.73
C ILE A 113 -5.52 11.37 -6.39
N LEU A 114 -6.45 11.35 -5.45
CA LEU A 114 -6.25 10.81 -4.12
C LEU A 114 -7.54 10.21 -3.55
N SER A 115 -7.36 9.36 -2.56
CA SER A 115 -8.43 8.63 -1.90
C SER A 115 -8.38 8.82 -0.39
N LEU A 116 -9.54 8.71 0.24
CA LEU A 116 -9.74 8.90 1.67
C LEU A 116 -10.43 7.68 2.26
N ALA A 117 -9.83 7.12 3.29
CA ALA A 117 -10.37 6.06 4.14
C ALA A 117 -10.36 6.51 5.60
N HIS A 118 -10.90 5.72 6.49
CA HIS A 118 -10.78 5.97 7.94
C HIS A 118 -9.95 4.89 8.63
N LEU A 119 -9.56 5.11 9.89
CA LEU A 119 -8.60 4.26 10.59
C LEU A 119 -9.22 3.14 11.44
N ARG A 120 -10.52 2.94 11.35
CA ARG A 120 -11.17 1.74 11.92
C ARG A 120 -11.38 0.70 10.84
N LYS A 121 -11.17 -0.56 11.16
CA LYS A 121 -11.44 -1.65 10.22
C LYS A 121 -12.93 -1.70 9.86
N PRO A 122 -13.25 -1.91 8.58
CA PRO A 122 -12.37 -2.21 7.45
C PRO A 122 -11.72 -0.97 6.78
N GLY A 123 -12.00 0.25 7.24
CA GLY A 123 -11.46 1.49 6.68
C GLY A 123 -12.38 2.15 5.65
N SER A 124 -13.35 1.42 5.13
CA SER A 124 -14.34 1.94 4.20
C SER A 124 -15.50 2.64 4.90
N PHE A 125 -16.03 3.67 4.24
CA PHE A 125 -17.23 4.37 4.68
C PHE A 125 -18.46 3.66 4.12
N GLU A 126 -19.25 3.07 5.00
CA GLU A 126 -20.49 2.41 4.62
C GLU A 126 -21.68 3.36 4.85
N PRO A 127 -22.49 3.64 3.82
CA PRO A 127 -23.61 4.58 3.96
C PRO A 127 -24.56 4.23 5.10
N GLN A 128 -24.77 2.94 5.37
CA GLN A 128 -25.69 2.47 6.39
C GLN A 128 -25.18 2.76 7.82
N THR A 129 -23.87 2.78 8.03
CA THR A 129 -23.24 2.96 9.34
C THR A 129 -22.53 4.29 9.51
N LEU A 130 -22.51 5.10 8.46
CA LEU A 130 -21.80 6.38 8.45
C LEU A 130 -22.26 7.32 9.56
N GLN A 131 -23.56 7.34 9.87
CA GLN A 131 -24.12 8.19 10.92
C GLN A 131 -23.62 7.83 12.32
N GLU A 132 -23.23 6.59 12.52
CA GLU A 132 -22.75 6.06 13.79
C GLU A 132 -21.22 5.93 13.85
N LEU A 133 -20.54 6.23 12.75
CA LEU A 133 -19.09 6.09 12.66
C LEU A 133 -18.38 7.09 13.57
N HIS A 134 -17.47 6.55 14.39
CA HIS A 134 -16.51 7.29 15.17
C HIS A 134 -15.14 6.72 14.89
N THR A 135 -14.19 7.54 14.48
CA THR A 135 -12.85 7.11 14.10
C THR A 135 -11.78 8.03 14.69
N PRO A 136 -10.62 7.48 15.11
CA PRO A 136 -9.53 8.30 15.62
C PRO A 136 -8.82 9.10 14.53
N GLY A 137 -9.06 8.81 13.27
CA GLY A 137 -8.42 9.52 12.18
C GLY A 137 -8.82 9.05 10.80
N LEU A 138 -8.24 9.71 9.82
CA LEU A 138 -8.42 9.48 8.40
C LEU A 138 -7.10 9.12 7.74
N LEU A 139 -7.18 8.34 6.69
CA LEU A 139 -6.06 7.96 5.84
C LEU A 139 -6.25 8.57 4.46
N LEU A 140 -5.29 9.41 4.03
CA LEU A 140 -5.23 9.90 2.66
C LEU A 140 -4.12 9.16 1.93
N PHE A 141 -4.40 8.66 0.77
CA PHE A 141 -3.39 8.00 -0.05
C PHE A 141 -3.56 8.35 -1.52
N MET A 142 -2.44 8.36 -2.22
CA MET A 142 -2.40 8.50 -3.68
C MET A 142 -1.34 7.61 -4.28
N LYS A 143 -1.61 7.15 -5.48
CA LYS A 143 -0.67 6.36 -6.28
C LYS A 143 -0.03 7.27 -7.32
N LEU A 144 1.28 7.25 -7.37
CA LEU A 144 2.07 7.93 -8.38
C LEU A 144 2.71 6.90 -9.34
N PRO A 145 2.74 7.14 -10.61
CA PRO A 145 2.17 8.27 -11.33
C PRO A 145 0.64 8.25 -11.35
N GLY A 146 0.03 9.42 -11.26
CA GLY A 146 -1.40 9.64 -11.32
C GLY A 146 -1.77 10.65 -12.41
N PRO A 147 -2.98 11.24 -12.33
CA PRO A 147 -3.47 12.21 -13.32
C PRO A 147 -2.67 13.53 -13.36
N PHE A 148 -2.01 13.88 -12.26
CA PHE A 148 -1.21 15.10 -12.15
C PHE A 148 0.29 14.79 -12.13
N GLU A 149 1.09 15.80 -12.43
CA GLU A 149 2.53 15.76 -12.16
C GLU A 149 2.79 15.48 -10.69
N GLU A 150 3.83 14.72 -10.37
CA GLU A 150 4.09 14.17 -9.05
C GLU A 150 4.21 15.24 -7.96
N MET A 151 4.96 16.32 -8.20
CA MET A 151 5.11 17.40 -7.21
C MET A 151 3.80 18.16 -7.01
N LYS A 152 3.03 18.38 -8.06
CA LYS A 152 1.71 19.00 -7.98
C LYS A 152 0.72 18.12 -7.23
N ALA A 153 0.78 16.82 -7.45
CA ALA A 153 -0.03 15.84 -6.73
C ALA A 153 0.32 15.82 -5.23
N LEU A 154 1.60 15.86 -4.89
CA LEU A 154 2.04 15.95 -3.50
C LEU A 154 1.54 17.24 -2.83
N ASP A 155 1.64 18.38 -3.50
CA ASP A 155 1.13 19.64 -2.96
C ASP A 155 -0.38 19.55 -2.70
N LEU A 156 -1.14 18.94 -3.60
CA LEU A 156 -2.57 18.73 -3.41
C LEU A 156 -2.86 17.81 -2.22
N LEU A 157 -2.09 16.75 -2.05
CA LEU A 157 -2.22 15.85 -0.90
C LEU A 157 -2.02 16.60 0.42
N VAL A 158 -0.98 17.41 0.51
CA VAL A 158 -0.66 18.19 1.71
C VAL A 158 -1.73 19.25 1.98
N ILE A 159 -2.16 19.98 0.96
CA ILE A 159 -3.22 20.99 1.09
C ILE A 159 -4.53 20.33 1.53
N THR A 160 -4.88 19.20 0.95
CA THR A 160 -6.10 18.47 1.31
C THR A 160 -6.05 17.95 2.74
N ALA A 161 -4.93 17.40 3.16
CA ALA A 161 -4.71 16.97 4.55
C ALA A 161 -4.85 18.14 5.53
N ASP A 162 -4.30 19.30 5.18
CA ASP A 162 -4.41 20.52 5.99
C ASP A 162 -5.87 21.00 6.11
N GLN A 163 -6.60 21.00 5.01
CA GLN A 163 -8.03 21.37 5.00
C GLN A 163 -8.87 20.42 5.85
N LEU A 164 -8.63 19.12 5.75
CA LEU A 164 -9.30 18.13 6.58
C LEU A 164 -8.97 18.33 8.07
N ALA A 165 -7.71 18.53 8.39
CA ALA A 165 -7.26 18.76 9.77
C ALA A 165 -7.90 20.01 10.38
N GLN A 166 -7.94 21.12 9.64
CA GLN A 166 -8.54 22.36 10.12
C GLN A 166 -10.05 22.23 10.33
N ARG A 167 -10.75 21.63 9.38
CA ARG A 167 -12.22 21.55 9.42
C ARG A 167 -12.72 20.50 10.42
N LEU A 168 -11.95 19.44 10.65
CA LEU A 168 -12.32 18.37 11.58
C LEU A 168 -11.72 18.55 12.98
N GLY A 169 -10.79 19.47 13.15
CA GLY A 169 -10.10 19.68 14.43
C GLY A 169 -9.06 18.60 14.71
N GLY A 170 -8.22 18.28 13.72
CA GLY A 170 -7.19 17.27 13.82
C GLY A 170 -5.80 17.78 13.50
N LEU A 171 -4.86 16.85 13.41
CA LEU A 171 -3.45 17.09 13.09
C LEU A 171 -3.02 16.24 11.90
N ILE A 172 -2.18 16.80 11.04
CA ILE A 172 -1.55 16.04 9.96
C ILE A 172 -0.43 15.19 10.56
N CYS A 173 -0.46 13.89 10.22
CA CYS A 173 0.53 12.91 10.64
C CYS A 173 1.05 12.13 9.43
N ASP A 174 2.16 11.42 9.64
CA ASP A 174 2.70 10.48 8.65
C ASP A 174 1.92 9.15 8.67
N GLU A 175 2.35 8.21 7.86
CA GLU A 175 1.75 6.87 7.79
C GLU A 175 1.78 6.13 9.14
N GLN A 176 2.81 6.37 9.96
CA GLN A 176 2.95 5.79 11.30
C GLN A 176 2.18 6.56 12.38
N ARG A 177 1.40 7.56 11.99
CA ARG A 177 0.63 8.43 12.88
C ARG A 177 1.50 9.37 13.75
N ASN A 178 2.74 9.59 13.38
CA ASN A 178 3.59 10.60 13.99
C ASN A 178 3.27 11.97 13.39
N ARG A 179 3.30 13.01 14.23
CA ARG A 179 3.05 14.38 13.76
C ARG A 179 3.97 14.74 12.61
N MET A 180 3.41 15.27 11.54
CA MET A 180 4.17 15.75 10.39
C MET A 180 5.01 16.96 10.78
N THR A 181 6.32 16.87 10.52
CA THR A 181 7.28 17.96 10.71
C THR A 181 7.69 18.54 9.37
N ASN A 182 8.25 19.75 9.38
CA ASN A 182 8.82 20.34 8.17
C ASN A 182 9.93 19.46 7.57
N GLN A 183 10.72 18.81 8.42
CA GLN A 183 11.77 17.89 7.98
C GLN A 183 11.20 16.62 7.32
N ALA A 184 10.16 16.04 7.88
CA ALA A 184 9.47 14.89 7.29
C ALA A 184 8.82 15.25 5.95
N LEU A 185 8.23 16.44 5.85
CA LEU A 185 7.67 16.95 4.59
C LEU A 185 8.75 17.17 3.54
N ALA A 186 9.91 17.73 3.92
CA ALA A 186 11.04 17.92 3.03
C ALA A 186 11.56 16.58 2.48
N ARG A 187 11.66 15.55 3.32
CA ARG A 187 12.00 14.18 2.87
C ARG A 187 11.00 13.62 1.86
N LEU A 188 9.74 13.82 2.11
CA LEU A 188 8.68 13.37 1.20
C LEU A 188 8.78 14.08 -0.16
N ARG A 189 9.07 15.38 -0.17
CA ARG A 189 9.33 16.15 -1.39
C ARG A 189 10.55 15.64 -2.15
N ASP A 190 11.61 15.29 -1.45
CA ASP A 190 12.83 14.72 -2.06
C ASP A 190 12.55 13.36 -2.70
N GLU A 191 11.78 12.50 -2.05
CA GLU A 191 11.38 11.19 -2.58
C GLU A 191 10.53 11.34 -3.85
N VAL A 192 9.59 12.27 -3.86
CA VAL A 192 8.76 12.54 -5.03
C VAL A 192 9.58 13.16 -6.17
N ALA A 193 10.49 14.07 -5.86
CA ALA A 193 11.40 14.65 -6.86
C ALA A 193 12.30 13.58 -7.50
N GLU A 194 12.76 12.60 -6.71
CA GLU A 194 13.53 11.47 -7.23
C GLU A 194 12.68 10.59 -8.16
N LEU A 195 11.43 10.32 -7.80
CA LEU A 195 10.50 9.61 -8.67
C LEU A 195 10.32 10.31 -10.02
N GLU A 196 10.15 11.64 -10.01
CA GLU A 196 10.05 12.43 -11.23
C GLU A 196 11.30 12.31 -12.11
N ARG A 197 12.48 12.39 -11.50
CA ARG A 197 13.76 12.24 -12.24
C ARG A 197 13.87 10.86 -12.87
N GLN A 198 13.53 9.81 -12.15
CA GLN A 198 13.56 8.44 -12.65
C GLN A 198 12.58 8.24 -13.81
N ARG A 199 11.41 8.84 -13.73
CA ARG A 199 10.41 8.76 -14.80
C ARG A 199 10.83 9.52 -16.06
N ARG A 200 11.43 10.68 -15.92
CA ARG A 200 11.95 11.48 -17.05
C ARG A 200 13.16 10.84 -17.71
N ALA A 201 13.95 10.09 -16.97
CA ALA A 201 15.13 9.39 -17.48
C ALA A 201 14.79 8.11 -18.24
N GLN A 202 13.55 7.62 -18.20
CA GLN A 202 13.17 6.43 -18.97
C GLN A 202 12.99 6.79 -20.45
N PRO A 203 13.67 6.05 -21.37
CA PRO A 203 13.42 6.21 -22.79
C PRO A 203 11.99 5.78 -23.13
N LEU A 204 11.37 6.58 -24.01
CA LEU A 204 10.06 6.27 -24.60
C LEU A 204 10.12 4.98 -25.44
#